data_a75e7d2503ff164a2bea25500a1901d1
#
_entry.id   a75e7d2503ff164a2bea25500a1901d1
#
_cell.length_a   1.000
_cell.length_b   1.000
_cell.length_c   1.000
_cell.angle_alpha   90.00
_cell.angle_beta   90.00
_cell.angle_gamma   90.00
#
_symmetry.space_group_name_H-M   'P 1'
#
loop_
_entity.id
_entity.type
_entity.pdbx_description
1 polymer ?
#
loop_
_entity_poly.entity_id
_entity_poly.type
_entity_poly.pdbx_seq_one_letter_code
_entity_poly.pdbx_strand_id
1 'polypeptide(L)'
;MERGKIYIELPEFTGENVPVNVAARVMKKDPQFIRQGIILGFLKFGVAFKKEGSSQYDYYISPKKFWEETGYIYRGVNQEE
;
A
#
# COMPACT_ATOMS: atom_id res chain seq x y z
N MET A 1 -17.62 26.33 22.72
CA MET A 1 -17.07 25.30 22.73
C MET A 1 -17.12 24.63 21.50
N GLU A 2 -16.22 24.00 21.12
CA GLU A 2 -16.24 23.39 19.97
C GLU A 2 -16.80 22.19 20.00
N ARG A 3 -17.91 21.98 20.17
CA ARG A 3 -18.49 20.86 20.25
C ARG A 3 -18.50 20.24 19.02
N GLY A 4 -18.32 19.22 18.74
CA GLY A 4 -18.37 18.60 17.52
C GLY A 4 -17.04 18.48 16.87
N LYS A 5 -16.04 19.06 17.47
CA LYS A 5 -14.80 18.97 16.86
C LYS A 5 -14.14 17.70 17.24
N ILE A 6 -13.79 16.86 16.32
CA ILE A 6 -13.15 15.60 16.53
C ILE A 6 -11.78 15.64 16.00
N TYR A 7 -10.79 15.34 16.82
CA TYR A 7 -9.45 15.31 16.34
C TYR A 7 -9.07 13.89 16.03
N ILE A 8 -8.70 13.62 14.81
CA ILE A 8 -8.28 12.33 14.37
C ILE A 8 -6.82 12.41 14.12
N GLU A 9 -6.02 11.64 14.87
CA GLU A 9 -4.65 11.64 14.64
C GLU A 9 -4.31 10.65 13.60
N LEU A 10 -3.69 11.03 12.54
CA LEU A 10 -3.28 10.14 11.49
C LEU A 10 -1.95 9.52 11.84
N PRO A 11 -1.73 8.28 11.49
CA PRO A 11 -0.43 7.68 11.72
C PRO A 11 0.62 8.33 10.87
N GLU A 12 1.86 8.21 11.28
CA GLU A 12 2.92 8.70 10.46
C GLU A 12 3.30 7.64 9.50
N PHE A 13 3.46 7.98 8.25
CA PHE A 13 3.80 7.04 7.22
C PHE A 13 5.24 7.23 6.78
N THR A 14 5.91 6.14 6.47
CA THR A 14 7.30 6.21 6.16
C THR A 14 7.62 6.78 4.80
N GLY A 15 6.74 6.77 3.92
CA GLY A 15 7.01 7.16 2.55
C GLY A 15 7.62 6.04 1.75
N GLU A 16 7.93 4.92 2.38
CA GLU A 16 8.49 3.83 1.65
C GLU A 16 7.42 3.04 0.98
N ASN A 17 7.74 2.48 -0.16
CA ASN A 17 6.84 1.61 -0.87
C ASN A 17 6.50 0.40 -0.02
N VAL A 18 5.25 0.05 0.12
CA VAL A 18 4.86 -1.18 0.80
C VAL A 18 5.20 -2.34 -0.12
N PRO A 19 6.00 -3.29 0.31
CA PRO A 19 6.34 -4.41 -0.58
C PRO A 19 5.12 -5.23 -0.95
N VAL A 20 5.12 -5.74 -2.16
CA VAL A 20 4.00 -6.55 -2.64
C VAL A 20 3.76 -7.74 -1.70
N ASN A 21 4.83 -8.34 -1.17
CA ASN A 21 4.67 -9.49 -0.30
C ASN A 21 4.02 -9.11 1.03
N VAL A 22 4.28 -7.91 1.52
CA VAL A 22 3.64 -7.44 2.74
C VAL A 22 2.16 -7.21 2.48
N ALA A 23 1.83 -6.60 1.35
CA ALA A 23 0.44 -6.35 1.01
C ALA A 23 -0.30 -7.67 0.86
N ALA A 24 0.33 -8.66 0.27
CA ALA A 24 -0.29 -9.96 0.07
C ALA A 24 -0.55 -10.62 1.42
N ARG A 25 0.40 -10.53 2.33
CA ARG A 25 0.23 -11.13 3.64
C ARG A 25 -0.91 -10.47 4.41
N VAL A 26 -0.95 -9.17 4.38
CA VAL A 26 -1.98 -8.43 5.09
C VAL A 26 -3.36 -8.74 4.55
N MET A 27 -3.48 -8.85 3.24
CA MET A 27 -4.77 -9.10 2.62
C MET A 27 -5.09 -10.58 2.54
N LYS A 28 -4.14 -11.43 2.92
CA LYS A 28 -4.32 -12.87 2.88
C LYS A 28 -4.58 -13.36 1.47
N LYS A 29 -3.82 -12.80 0.54
CA LYS A 29 -3.87 -13.18 -0.86
C LYS A 29 -2.45 -13.46 -1.30
N ASP A 30 -2.27 -14.06 -2.45
CA ASP A 30 -0.92 -14.29 -2.90
C ASP A 30 -0.39 -13.05 -3.61
N PRO A 31 0.92 -12.96 -3.79
CA PRO A 31 1.50 -11.78 -4.42
C PRO A 31 1.01 -11.52 -5.83
N GLN A 32 0.65 -12.57 -6.56
CA GLN A 32 0.17 -12.39 -7.92
C GLN A 32 -1.17 -11.67 -7.92
N PHE A 33 -2.01 -11.93 -6.93
CA PHE A 33 -3.28 -11.23 -6.81
C PHE A 33 -3.03 -9.73 -6.67
N ILE A 34 -2.03 -9.36 -5.87
CA ILE A 34 -1.71 -7.96 -5.65
C ILE A 34 -1.18 -7.34 -6.93
N ARG A 35 -0.25 -8.01 -7.60
CA ARG A 35 0.34 -7.47 -8.81
C ARG A 35 -0.70 -7.28 -9.88
N GLN A 36 -1.53 -8.29 -10.11
CA GLN A 36 -2.54 -8.20 -11.14
C GLN A 36 -3.62 -7.19 -10.79
N GLY A 37 -3.97 -7.11 -9.51
CA GLY A 37 -4.96 -6.14 -9.08
C GLY A 37 -4.50 -4.71 -9.30
N ILE A 38 -3.22 -4.44 -9.09
CA ILE A 38 -2.67 -3.12 -9.32
C ILE A 38 -2.59 -2.84 -10.82
N ILE A 39 -2.09 -3.79 -11.60
CA ILE A 39 -1.96 -3.60 -13.04
C ILE A 39 -3.32 -3.34 -13.67
N LEU A 40 -4.33 -4.06 -13.25
CA LEU A 40 -5.64 -3.91 -13.82
C LEU A 40 -6.47 -2.79 -13.21
N GLY A 41 -5.92 -2.15 -12.20
CA GLY A 41 -6.61 -0.99 -11.61
C GLY A 41 -7.68 -1.31 -10.60
N PHE A 42 -7.78 -2.56 -10.14
CA PHE A 42 -8.76 -2.88 -9.15
C PHE A 42 -8.27 -2.56 -7.74
N LEU A 43 -6.98 -2.63 -7.50
CA LEU A 43 -6.44 -2.27 -6.19
C LEU A 43 -5.90 -0.87 -6.29
N LYS A 44 -6.56 0.05 -5.63
CA LYS A 44 -6.29 1.47 -5.83
C LYS A 44 -5.17 2.03 -4.95
N PHE A 45 -4.60 1.22 -4.11
CA PHE A 45 -3.56 1.72 -3.23
C PHE A 45 -2.17 1.73 -3.88
N GLY A 46 -2.08 1.30 -5.11
CA GLY A 46 -0.78 1.28 -5.76
C GLY A 46 -0.87 1.54 -7.23
N VAL A 47 0.31 1.68 -7.83
CA VAL A 47 0.44 1.86 -9.26
C VAL A 47 1.49 0.91 -9.76
N ALA A 48 1.42 0.56 -11.02
CA ALA A 48 2.41 -0.28 -11.65
C ALA A 48 2.76 0.31 -12.99
N PHE A 49 4.03 0.26 -13.33
CA PHE A 49 4.39 0.68 -14.67
C PHE A 49 5.56 -0.15 -15.16
N LYS A 50 5.68 -0.21 -16.46
CA LYS A 50 6.68 -1.00 -17.08
C LYS A 50 7.72 -0.09 -17.65
N LYS A 51 8.99 -0.31 -17.35
CA LYS A 51 10.00 0.51 -17.89
C LYS A 51 10.18 0.22 -19.34
N GLU A 52 10.59 1.23 -20.09
CA GLU A 52 10.79 1.05 -21.47
C GLU A 52 11.82 0.00 -21.70
N GLY A 53 11.61 -0.90 -22.59
CA GLY A 53 12.55 -1.95 -22.91
C GLY A 53 12.56 -3.13 -21.94
N SER A 54 11.67 -3.14 -20.97
CA SER A 54 11.64 -4.23 -20.01
C SER A 54 10.29 -4.90 -20.03
N SER A 55 10.26 -6.18 -19.72
CA SER A 55 9.01 -6.87 -19.64
C SER A 55 8.52 -6.92 -18.20
N GLN A 56 9.26 -6.31 -17.26
CA GLN A 56 8.87 -6.37 -15.90
C GLN A 56 8.23 -5.09 -15.44
N TYR A 57 7.34 -5.19 -14.46
CA TYR A 57 6.68 -4.03 -13.92
C TYR A 57 7.32 -3.63 -12.60
N ASP A 58 7.33 -2.34 -12.34
CA ASP A 58 7.69 -1.83 -11.06
C ASP A 58 6.40 -1.46 -10.35
N TYR A 59 6.32 -1.72 -9.06
CA TYR A 59 5.12 -1.45 -8.30
C TYR A 59 5.40 -0.47 -7.19
N TYR A 60 4.50 0.47 -7.00
CA TYR A 60 4.58 1.35 -5.86
C TYR A 60 3.26 1.27 -5.13
N ILE A 61 3.28 0.90 -3.86
CA ILE A 61 2.08 0.83 -3.04
C ILE A 61 2.21 1.89 -1.96
N SER A 62 1.30 2.86 -1.97
CA SER A 62 1.34 3.96 -1.03
C SER A 62 1.00 3.47 0.36
N PRO A 63 1.84 3.72 1.36
CA PRO A 63 1.51 3.29 2.72
C PRO A 63 0.22 3.91 3.23
N LYS A 64 -0.02 5.17 2.89
CA LYS A 64 -1.22 5.84 3.35
C LYS A 64 -2.46 5.25 2.70
N LYS A 65 -2.43 5.03 1.40
CA LYS A 65 -3.57 4.47 0.72
C LYS A 65 -3.81 3.03 1.12
N PHE A 66 -2.74 2.29 1.39
CA PHE A 66 -2.87 0.92 1.83
C PHE A 66 -3.53 0.90 3.21
N TRP A 67 -3.14 1.83 4.08
CA TRP A 67 -3.77 1.94 5.38
C TRP A 67 -5.25 2.30 5.25
N GLU A 68 -5.57 3.19 4.34
CA GLU A 68 -6.97 3.60 4.14
C GLU A 68 -7.82 2.42 3.71
N GLU A 69 -7.25 1.52 2.92
CA GLU A 69 -8.01 0.39 2.42
C GLU A 69 -8.00 -0.80 3.37
N THR A 70 -6.95 -1.02 4.11
CA THR A 70 -6.82 -2.23 4.89
C THR A 70 -6.74 -2.00 6.38
N GLY A 71 -6.44 -0.80 6.80
CA GLY A 71 -6.22 -0.50 8.20
C GLY A 71 -4.81 -0.84 8.70
N TYR A 72 -3.98 -1.36 7.83
CA TYR A 72 -2.64 -1.78 8.23
C TYR A 72 -1.65 -0.64 8.05
N ILE A 73 -0.83 -0.38 9.06
CA ILE A 73 0.17 0.66 8.99
C ILE A 73 1.51 0.03 8.73
N TYR A 74 2.07 0.29 7.55
CA TYR A 74 3.38 -0.24 7.21
C TYR A 74 4.43 0.67 7.80
N ARG A 75 5.33 0.12 8.58
CA ARG A 75 6.32 0.92 9.26
C ARG A 75 7.73 0.75 8.73
N GLY A 76 7.88 0.17 7.58
CA GLY A 76 9.20 0.02 6.96
C GLY A 76 9.76 -1.35 7.24
N VAL A 77 10.80 -1.67 6.52
CA VAL A 77 11.35 -2.99 6.56
C VAL A 77 11.86 -3.35 7.91
N ASN A 78 12.47 -2.44 8.61
CA ASN A 78 13.04 -2.75 9.88
C ASN A 78 12.04 -2.89 11.01
N GLN A 79 10.82 -2.51 10.78
CA GLN A 79 9.80 -2.60 11.79
C GLN A 79 8.77 -3.63 11.49
N GLU A 80 8.86 -4.29 10.36
CA GLU A 80 7.92 -5.30 10.01
C GLU A 80 8.36 -6.52 10.69
N GLU A 81 7.65 -7.23 11.15
CA GLU A 81 8.13 -8.34 11.77
C GLU A 81 7.48 -9.26 11.88
#